data_72563f304209436008ab18f9c2af0047
#
_entry.id   72563f304209436008ab18f9c2af0047
#
_cell.length_a   1.000
_cell.length_b   1.000
_cell.length_c   1.000
_cell.angle_alpha   90.00
_cell.angle_beta   90.00
_cell.angle_gamma   90.00
#
_symmetry.space_group_name_H-M   'P 1'
#
loop_
_entity.id
_entity.type
_entity.pdbx_description
1 polymer ?
#
loop_
_entity_poly.entity_id
_entity_poly.type
_entity_poly.pdbx_seq_one_letter_code
_entity_poly.pdbx_strand_id
1 'polypeptide(L)'
;ARKRXQPKKVEEYIIQWLIDYKNQNKINGYVVGISGGIDSAVTSTLCAKTGLQTLCLDIPIRQNLSQHSRAKNHIKGLKEKFGNWIXXEQIDLSNVFEEFEDITADEKIDYLKAHALANSRARLRMTTLYYFASLN
;
A
#
# COMPACT_ATOMS: atom_id res chain seq x y z
N ALA A 1 -1.65 33.97 14.57
CA ALA A 1 -1.98 32.65 15.11
C ALA A 1 -2.08 31.60 14.02
N ARG A 2 -1.62 30.42 14.34
CA ARG A 2 -1.64 29.33 13.36
C ARG A 2 -3.06 28.74 13.25
N LYS A 3 -3.59 28.68 12.04
CA LYS A 3 -4.88 28.04 11.82
C LYS A 3 -4.73 26.52 11.93
N ARG A 4 -5.70 25.92 12.56
CA ARG A 4 -5.74 24.48 12.64
C ARG A 4 -6.43 23.89 11.41
N UNK A 5 -6.02 22.92 10.72
CA UNK A 5 -6.49 22.38 9.88
C UNK A 5 -7.55 21.80 10.32
N GLN A 6 -8.44 21.79 9.80
CA GLN A 6 -9.65 21.11 10.13
C GLN A 6 -9.63 19.74 9.48
N PRO A 7 -9.39 18.69 10.25
CA PRO A 7 -9.17 17.37 9.66
C PRO A 7 -10.28 16.91 8.72
N LYS A 8 -11.53 17.17 9.08
CA LYS A 8 -12.64 16.73 8.23
C LYS A 8 -12.65 17.44 6.88
N LYS A 9 -12.37 18.74 6.88
CA LYS A 9 -12.33 19.49 5.63
C LYS A 9 -11.15 19.08 4.77
N VAL A 10 -10.00 18.81 5.39
CA VAL A 10 -8.84 18.31 4.66
C VAL A 10 -9.16 16.96 4.05
N GLU A 11 -9.79 16.09 4.81
CA GLU A 11 -10.20 14.78 4.31
C GLU A 11 -11.12 14.92 3.11
N GLU A 12 -12.13 15.77 3.20
CA GLU A 12 -13.07 15.97 2.10
C GLU A 12 -12.37 16.51 0.86
N TYR A 13 -11.41 17.41 1.06
CA TYR A 13 -10.63 17.95 -0.05
C TYR A 13 -9.83 16.86 -0.75
N ILE A 14 -9.16 16.01 0.03
CA ILE A 14 -8.35 14.94 -0.54
C ILE A 14 -9.22 13.94 -1.30
N ILE A 15 -10.36 13.58 -0.71
CA ILE A 15 -11.27 12.64 -1.36
C ILE A 15 -11.74 13.21 -2.70
N GLN A 16 -12.14 14.47 -2.71
CA GLN A 16 -12.59 15.09 -3.95
C GLN A 16 -11.45 15.19 -4.97
N TRP A 17 -10.25 15.48 -4.50
CA TRP A 17 -9.08 15.51 -5.38
C TRP A 17 -8.84 14.14 -6.05
N LEU A 18 -8.97 13.08 -5.27
CA LEU A 18 -8.79 11.72 -5.80
C LEU A 18 -9.85 11.41 -6.85
N ILE A 19 -11.09 11.78 -6.57
CA ILE A 19 -12.19 11.55 -7.53
C ILE A 19 -11.92 12.33 -8.82
N ASP A 20 -11.55 13.60 -8.69
CA ASP A 20 -11.29 14.44 -9.85
C ASP A 20 -10.11 13.90 -10.67
N TYR A 21 -9.06 13.46 -9.99
CA TYR A 21 -7.89 12.90 -10.68
C TYR A 21 -8.27 11.65 -11.48
N LYS A 22 -9.08 10.78 -10.90
CA LYS A 22 -9.54 9.60 -11.59
C LYS A 22 -10.34 9.97 -12.82
N ASN A 23 -11.25 10.92 -12.69
CA ASN A 23 -12.09 11.33 -13.82
C ASN A 23 -11.29 12.00 -14.93
N GLN A 24 -10.33 12.86 -14.57
CA GLN A 24 -9.53 13.57 -15.56
C GLN A 24 -8.58 12.65 -16.31
N ASN A 25 -8.12 11.59 -15.67
CA ASN A 25 -7.11 10.70 -16.24
C ASN A 25 -7.69 9.37 -16.72
N LYS A 26 -8.98 9.21 -16.65
CA LYS A 26 -9.71 8.04 -17.15
C LYS A 26 -9.19 6.72 -16.58
N ILE A 27 -8.86 6.74 -15.30
CA ILE A 27 -8.47 5.51 -14.61
C ILE A 27 -9.70 4.89 -13.95
N ASN A 28 -9.63 3.58 -13.71
CA ASN A 28 -10.81 2.86 -13.21
C ASN A 28 -10.92 2.86 -11.68
N GLY A 29 -9.80 3.11 -10.99
CA GLY A 29 -9.80 3.10 -9.54
C GLY A 29 -8.38 3.19 -9.02
N TYR A 30 -8.18 2.69 -7.81
CA TYR A 30 -6.91 2.82 -7.13
C TYR A 30 -6.32 1.49 -6.74
N VAL A 31 -5.00 1.42 -6.69
CA VAL A 31 -4.26 0.29 -6.14
C VAL A 31 -3.43 0.82 -4.98
N VAL A 32 -3.60 0.23 -3.82
CA VAL A 32 -2.95 0.72 -2.60
C VAL A 32 -2.28 -0.44 -1.88
N GLY A 33 -1.03 -0.24 -1.51
CA GLY A 33 -0.32 -1.21 -0.68
C GLY A 33 -0.68 -1.03 0.79
N ILE A 34 -0.95 -2.12 1.47
CA ILE A 34 -1.29 -2.10 2.89
C ILE A 34 -0.13 -2.74 3.67
N SER A 35 0.49 -1.96 4.53
CA SER A 35 1.67 -2.42 5.26
C SER A 35 1.42 -2.76 6.71
N GLY A 36 0.25 -2.44 7.22
CA GLY A 36 -0.02 -2.58 8.65
C GLY A 36 0.37 -1.34 9.44
N GLY A 37 0.96 -0.34 8.79
CA GLY A 37 1.28 0.93 9.42
C GLY A 37 0.20 1.96 9.21
N ILE A 38 0.33 3.08 9.94
CA ILE A 38 -0.72 4.07 9.93
C ILE A 38 -0.83 4.83 8.61
N ASP A 39 0.29 5.04 7.92
CA ASP A 39 0.25 5.79 6.67
C ASP A 39 -0.55 5.04 5.60
N SER A 40 -0.32 3.73 5.48
CA SER A 40 -1.08 2.96 4.49
C SER A 40 -2.53 2.81 4.91
N ALA A 41 -2.80 2.76 6.22
CA ALA A 41 -4.18 2.69 6.71
C ALA A 41 -4.94 3.96 6.34
N VAL A 42 -4.31 5.12 6.52
CA VAL A 42 -4.95 6.40 6.18
C VAL A 42 -5.17 6.49 4.67
N THR A 43 -4.15 6.18 3.88
CA THR A 43 -4.23 6.29 2.43
C THR A 43 -5.33 5.38 1.86
N SER A 44 -5.37 4.13 2.31
CA SER A 44 -6.36 3.19 1.80
C SER A 44 -7.77 3.59 2.21
N THR A 45 -7.93 4.12 3.42
CA THR A 45 -9.24 4.57 3.88
C THR A 45 -9.73 5.76 3.05
N LEU A 46 -8.83 6.69 2.74
CA LEU A 46 -9.21 7.83 1.90
C LEU A 46 -9.64 7.38 0.51
N CYS A 47 -8.90 6.43 -0.07
CA CYS A 47 -9.27 5.88 -1.36
C CYS A 47 -10.63 5.18 -1.29
N ALA A 48 -10.87 4.41 -0.23
CA ALA A 48 -12.16 3.74 -0.05
C ALA A 48 -13.30 4.75 0.06
N LYS A 49 -13.05 5.86 0.71
CA LYS A 49 -14.09 6.89 0.90
C LYS A 49 -14.46 7.58 -0.40
N THR A 50 -13.67 7.44 -1.45
CA THR A 50 -14.07 7.99 -2.75
C THR A 50 -15.25 7.24 -3.36
N GLY A 51 -15.52 6.02 -2.91
CA GLY A 51 -16.53 5.17 -3.52
C GLY A 51 -16.08 4.53 -4.81
N LEU A 52 -14.81 4.71 -5.17
CA LEU A 52 -14.26 4.14 -6.40
C LEU A 52 -13.57 2.81 -6.10
N GLN A 53 -13.46 1.98 -7.11
CA GLN A 53 -12.80 0.68 -6.94
C GLN A 53 -11.41 0.87 -6.35
N THR A 54 -11.12 0.11 -5.31
CA THR A 54 -9.85 0.20 -4.61
C THR A 54 -9.32 -1.20 -4.39
N LEU A 55 -8.20 -1.51 -5.02
CA LEU A 55 -7.53 -2.79 -4.82
C LEU A 55 -6.47 -2.61 -3.73
N CYS A 56 -6.67 -3.30 -2.63
CA CYS A 56 -5.73 -3.28 -1.51
C CYS A 56 -4.80 -4.47 -1.63
N LEU A 57 -3.51 -4.20 -1.71
CA LEU A 57 -2.50 -5.25 -1.83
C LEU A 57 -1.72 -5.38 -0.55
N ASP A 58 -1.78 -6.55 0.04
CA ASP A 58 -0.92 -6.95 1.16
C ASP A 58 0.27 -7.66 0.54
N ILE A 59 1.46 -7.05 0.65
CA ILE A 59 2.64 -7.55 -0.05
C ILE A 59 3.71 -7.92 0.99
N PRO A 60 3.57 -9.05 1.66
CA PRO A 60 4.55 -9.44 2.67
C PRO A 60 5.89 -9.86 2.06
N ILE A 61 6.98 -9.46 2.75
CA ILE A 61 8.32 -9.93 2.46
C ILE A 61 8.94 -10.24 3.82
N ARG A 62 8.75 -11.47 4.27
CA ARG A 62 9.26 -11.94 5.56
C ARG A 62 8.87 -11.00 6.70
N GLN A 63 7.62 -10.56 6.69
CA GLN A 63 7.11 -9.69 7.75
C GLN A 63 6.82 -10.50 9.01
N ASN A 64 6.87 -9.83 10.16
CA ASN A 64 6.47 -10.49 11.39
C ASN A 64 4.94 -10.63 11.44
N LEU A 65 4.50 -11.51 12.36
CA LEU A 65 3.08 -11.84 12.42
C LEU A 65 2.20 -10.65 12.79
N SER A 66 2.69 -9.76 13.66
CA SER A 66 1.86 -8.63 14.08
C SER A 66 1.59 -7.67 12.93
N GLN A 67 2.60 -7.40 12.09
CA GLN A 67 2.39 -6.55 10.92
C GLN A 67 1.43 -7.19 9.93
N HIS A 68 1.60 -8.48 9.70
CA HIS A 68 0.73 -9.22 8.78
C HIS A 68 -0.71 -9.18 9.28
N SER A 69 -0.91 -9.40 10.57
CA SER A 69 -2.25 -9.39 11.16
C SER A 69 -2.90 -8.02 11.06
N ARG A 70 -2.14 -6.96 11.30
CA ARG A 70 -2.68 -5.61 11.21
C ARG A 70 -3.13 -5.29 9.80
N ALA A 71 -2.32 -5.67 8.80
CA ALA A 71 -2.69 -5.43 7.39
C ALA A 71 -3.96 -6.19 7.03
N LYS A 72 -4.01 -7.45 7.40
CA LYS A 72 -5.15 -8.30 7.11
C LYS A 72 -6.43 -7.77 7.76
N ASN A 73 -6.32 -7.39 9.04
CA ASN A 73 -7.47 -6.87 9.77
C ASN A 73 -7.94 -5.54 9.19
N HIS A 74 -7.01 -4.70 8.76
CA HIS A 74 -7.38 -3.43 8.17
C HIS A 74 -8.16 -3.61 6.87
N ILE A 75 -7.70 -4.51 6.00
CA ILE A 75 -8.39 -4.78 4.75
C ILE A 75 -9.78 -5.35 5.03
N LYS A 76 -9.87 -6.26 5.98
CA LYS A 76 -11.17 -6.82 6.37
C LYS A 76 -12.12 -5.72 6.84
N GLY A 77 -11.62 -4.79 7.65
CA GLY A 77 -12.43 -3.68 8.12
C GLY A 77 -12.91 -2.78 7.00
N LEU A 78 -12.03 -2.52 6.02
CA LEU A 78 -12.42 -1.72 4.87
C LEU A 78 -13.52 -2.40 4.06
N LYS A 79 -13.39 -3.71 3.85
CA LYS A 79 -14.41 -4.45 3.11
C LYS A 79 -15.75 -4.42 3.85
N GLU A 80 -15.72 -4.59 5.15
CA GLU A 80 -16.94 -4.57 5.95
C GLU A 80 -17.61 -3.20 5.93
N LYS A 81 -16.80 -2.16 5.98
CA LYS A 81 -17.35 -0.80 6.05
C LYS A 81 -17.79 -0.28 4.68
N PHE A 82 -17.00 -0.54 3.65
CA PHE A 82 -17.24 0.08 2.34
C PHE A 82 -17.83 -0.86 1.30
N GLY A 83 -17.62 -2.15 1.45
CA GLY A 83 -18.32 -3.12 0.60
C GLY A 83 -17.62 -3.49 -0.68
N ASN A 84 -18.39 -3.58 -1.73
CA ASN A 84 -18.00 -4.32 -2.93
C ASN A 84 -16.87 -3.69 -3.74
N TRP A 85 -16.57 -2.43 -3.53
CA TRP A 85 -15.50 -1.81 -4.34
C TRP A 85 -14.12 -1.93 -3.69
N ILE A 86 -14.06 -2.72 -2.62
CA ILE A 86 -12.77 -2.97 -2.00
C ILE A 86 -12.34 -4.39 -2.29
N UNK A 87 -11.06 -4.69 -2.84
CA UNK A 87 -10.61 -5.91 -3.09
C UNK A 87 -9.42 -6.20 -2.31
N UNK A 88 -8.99 -7.08 -2.19
CA UNK A 88 -7.99 -7.37 -1.55
C UNK A 88 -7.30 -8.36 -2.21
N GLU A 89 -6.09 -8.40 -2.21
CA GLU A 89 -5.21 -9.49 -2.66
C GLU A 89 -3.96 -9.53 -1.80
N GLN A 90 -3.42 -10.71 -1.61
CA GLN A 90 -2.13 -10.88 -0.94
C GLN A 90 -1.12 -11.38 -1.96
N ILE A 91 -0.02 -10.66 -2.08
CA ILE A 91 1.07 -11.03 -3.00
C ILE A 91 2.32 -11.19 -2.15
N ASP A 92 2.67 -12.42 -1.83
CA ASP A 92 3.81 -12.73 -0.97
C ASP A 92 5.08 -12.78 -1.81
N LEU A 93 5.97 -11.82 -1.59
CA LEU A 93 7.21 -11.72 -2.36
C LEU A 93 8.41 -12.31 -1.60
N SER A 94 8.16 -13.07 -0.54
CA SER A 94 9.28 -13.60 0.25
C SER A 94 10.22 -14.46 -0.58
N ASN A 95 9.68 -15.34 -1.42
CA ASN A 95 10.53 -16.20 -2.23
C ASN A 95 11.33 -15.43 -3.27
N VAL A 96 10.71 -14.44 -3.89
CA VAL A 96 11.42 -13.59 -4.86
C VAL A 96 12.55 -12.85 -4.17
N PHE A 97 12.26 -12.31 -2.98
CA PHE A 97 13.27 -11.55 -2.26
C PHE A 97 14.42 -12.44 -1.80
N GLU A 98 14.13 -13.65 -1.36
CA GLU A 98 15.18 -14.60 -0.96
C GLU A 98 16.08 -14.92 -2.13
N GLU A 99 15.52 -15.10 -3.31
CA GLU A 99 16.33 -15.34 -4.50
C GLU A 99 17.21 -14.14 -4.81
N PHE A 100 16.66 -12.93 -4.68
CA PHE A 100 17.42 -11.71 -4.89
C PHE A 100 18.59 -11.62 -3.91
N GLU A 101 18.32 -11.92 -2.64
CA GLU A 101 19.36 -11.93 -1.62
C GLU A 101 20.49 -12.89 -1.99
N ASP A 102 20.13 -14.09 -2.41
CA ASP A 102 21.13 -15.11 -2.75
C ASP A 102 21.98 -14.68 -3.94
N ILE A 103 21.35 -14.11 -4.95
CA ILE A 103 22.06 -13.70 -6.15
C ILE A 103 23.04 -12.55 -5.86
N THR A 104 22.64 -11.64 -4.96
CA THR A 104 23.47 -10.47 -4.67
C THR A 104 24.34 -10.65 -3.42
N ALA A 105 24.42 -11.87 -2.89
CA ALA A 105 25.16 -12.12 -1.66
C ALA A 105 26.62 -11.71 -1.81
N ASP A 106 27.15 -11.08 -0.76
CA ASP A 106 28.56 -10.75 -0.70
C ASP A 106 28.96 -10.66 0.77
N GLU A 107 30.21 -10.26 1.02
CA GLU A 107 30.76 -10.22 2.38
C GLU A 107 30.84 -8.81 2.94
N LYS A 108 30.00 -7.91 2.46
CA LYS A 108 30.03 -6.53 2.91
C LYS A 108 29.45 -6.36 4.31
N ILE A 109 29.66 -5.18 4.85
CA ILE A 109 29.33 -4.87 6.22
C ILE A 109 27.81 -4.91 6.46
N ASP A 110 27.43 -5.45 7.59
CA ASP A 110 26.06 -5.81 7.88
C ASP A 110 25.07 -4.66 7.80
N TYR A 111 25.41 -3.49 8.37
CA TYR A 111 24.42 -2.42 8.41
C TYR A 111 24.20 -1.79 7.04
N LEU A 112 25.25 -1.73 6.22
CA LEU A 112 25.08 -1.28 4.84
C LEU A 112 24.23 -2.24 4.05
N LYS A 113 24.47 -3.53 4.26
CA LYS A 113 23.69 -4.56 3.59
C LYS A 113 22.23 -4.52 4.02
N ALA A 114 21.98 -4.36 5.32
CA ALA A 114 20.60 -4.30 5.81
C ALA A 114 19.86 -3.11 5.21
N HIS A 115 20.52 -1.97 5.10
CA HIS A 115 19.93 -0.78 4.53
C HIS A 115 19.61 -0.99 3.04
N ALA A 116 20.56 -1.58 2.31
CA ALA A 116 20.36 -1.85 0.89
C ALA A 116 19.21 -2.82 0.66
N LEU A 117 19.13 -3.86 1.50
CA LEU A 117 18.04 -4.82 1.37
C LEU A 117 16.68 -4.22 1.70
N ALA A 118 16.65 -3.31 2.69
CA ALA A 118 15.39 -2.62 3.00
C ALA A 118 14.92 -1.79 1.81
N ASN A 119 15.85 -1.09 1.15
CA ASN A 119 15.52 -0.35 -0.05
C ASN A 119 15.04 -1.27 -1.18
N SER A 120 15.66 -2.43 -1.31
CA SER A 120 15.28 -3.39 -2.34
C SER A 120 13.87 -3.92 -2.08
N ARG A 121 13.53 -4.20 -0.81
CA ARG A 121 12.16 -4.63 -0.50
C ARG A 121 11.15 -3.57 -0.89
N ALA A 122 11.45 -2.31 -0.57
CA ALA A 122 10.55 -1.22 -0.91
C ALA A 122 10.34 -1.11 -2.42
N ARG A 123 11.40 -1.28 -3.18
CA ARG A 123 11.31 -1.19 -4.64
C ARG A 123 10.56 -2.37 -5.24
N LEU A 124 10.72 -3.56 -4.68
CA LEU A 124 9.95 -4.72 -5.14
C LEU A 124 8.46 -4.52 -4.90
N ARG A 125 8.10 -3.95 -3.75
CA ARG A 125 6.70 -3.64 -3.50
C ARG A 125 6.19 -2.59 -4.49
N MET A 126 6.98 -1.58 -4.77
CA MET A 126 6.59 -0.56 -5.74
C MET A 126 6.38 -1.16 -7.13
N THR A 127 7.27 -2.05 -7.54
CA THR A 127 7.14 -2.72 -8.83
C THR A 127 5.82 -3.50 -8.90
N THR A 128 5.48 -4.18 -7.82
CA THR A 128 4.25 -4.95 -7.76
C THR A 128 3.02 -4.04 -7.84
N LEU A 129 3.06 -2.92 -7.13
CA LEU A 129 1.96 -1.96 -7.20
C LEU A 129 1.77 -1.42 -8.62
N TYR A 130 2.87 -1.09 -9.29
CA TYR A 130 2.80 -0.62 -10.68
C TYR A 130 2.23 -1.68 -11.61
N TYR A 131 2.63 -2.93 -11.38
CA TYR A 131 2.11 -4.03 -12.19
C TYR A 131 0.58 -4.09 -12.10
N PHE A 132 0.06 -4.11 -10.89
CA PHE A 132 -1.39 -4.21 -10.72
C PHE A 132 -2.12 -2.96 -11.18
N ALA A 133 -1.50 -1.79 -10.98
CA ALA A 133 -2.09 -0.56 -11.49
C ALA A 133 -2.20 -0.59 -13.01
N SER A 134 -1.22 -1.21 -13.67
CA SER A 134 -1.23 -1.28 -15.15
C SER A 134 -2.30 -2.21 -15.68
N LEU A 135 -2.79 -3.12 -14.88
CA LEU A 135 -3.86 -4.04 -15.29
C LEU A 135 -5.24 -3.40 -15.24
N ASN A 136 -5.36 -2.26 -14.61
CA ASN A 136 -6.64 -1.58 -14.43
C ASN A 136 -6.63 -0.20 -15.10
#